data_0469b662fd008d8acccad78980e8741e
#
_entry.id   0469b662fd008d8acccad78980e8741e
#
_cell.length_a   1.000
_cell.length_b   1.000
_cell.length_c   1.000
_cell.angle_alpha   90.00
_cell.angle_beta   90.00
_cell.angle_gamma   90.00
#
_symmetry.space_group_name_H-M   'P 1'
#
loop_
_entity.id
_entity.type
_entity.pdbx_description
1 polymer ?
#
loop_
_entity_poly.entity_id
_entity_poly.type
_entity_poly.pdbx_seq_one_letter_code
_entity_poly.pdbx_strand_id
1 'polypeptide(L)'
;MNILSVDDADLRLLRLLQEDASRTNQALAALAHLSPPTCLRRVKRLRESGLIEREVALLHPDRLATLTGHGLTALVEVTLERQGAEHLDAFERRVAPDAAVQQCYRVSPGPDFVLVVHTTDMPAYLALAQRLFTADANVRNVKAFFSVKRAKFDPQLPLPLPNPAAP
;
A
#
# COMPACT_ATOMS: atom_id res chain seq x y z
N MET A 1 -11.75 19.49 -12.02
CA MET A 1 -11.44 18.10 -11.68
C MET A 1 -12.64 17.27 -12.15
N ASN A 2 -12.45 16.47 -13.20
CA ASN A 2 -13.56 15.68 -13.78
C ASN A 2 -13.82 14.53 -12.78
N ILE A 3 -14.94 14.59 -12.04
CA ILE A 3 -15.34 13.52 -11.12
C ILE A 3 -15.66 12.32 -11.97
N LEU A 4 -14.82 11.29 -11.93
CA LEU A 4 -15.07 10.03 -12.62
C LEU A 4 -16.36 9.43 -12.05
N SER A 5 -17.40 9.33 -12.85
CA SER A 5 -18.60 8.58 -12.46
C SER A 5 -18.28 7.08 -12.50
N VAL A 6 -18.32 6.45 -11.35
CA VAL A 6 -18.11 5.00 -11.16
C VAL A 6 -19.48 4.37 -10.95
N ASP A 7 -19.82 3.41 -11.80
CA ASP A 7 -21.08 2.66 -11.71
C ASP A 7 -20.87 1.25 -11.11
N ASP A 8 -21.95 0.50 -10.92
CA ASP A 8 -21.88 -0.85 -10.33
C ASP A 8 -21.05 -1.83 -11.16
N ALA A 9 -20.99 -1.66 -12.48
CA ALA A 9 -20.15 -2.48 -13.34
C ALA A 9 -18.64 -2.18 -13.09
N ASP A 10 -18.31 -0.92 -12.89
CA ASP A 10 -16.95 -0.52 -12.53
C ASP A 10 -16.55 -1.04 -11.14
N LEU A 11 -17.46 -0.98 -10.15
CA LEU A 11 -17.22 -1.55 -8.82
C LEU A 11 -17.03 -3.08 -8.87
N ARG A 12 -17.78 -3.79 -9.70
CA ARG A 12 -17.57 -5.23 -9.93
C ARG A 12 -16.19 -5.50 -10.53
N LEU A 13 -15.79 -4.74 -11.54
CA LEU A 13 -14.46 -4.87 -12.16
C LEU A 13 -13.33 -4.60 -11.16
N LEU A 14 -13.45 -3.54 -10.36
CA LEU A 14 -12.45 -3.21 -9.33
C LEU A 14 -12.31 -4.32 -8.27
N ARG A 15 -13.42 -4.95 -7.84
CA ARG A 15 -13.36 -6.10 -6.92
C ARG A 15 -12.63 -7.27 -7.54
N LEU A 16 -13.01 -7.65 -8.75
CA LEU A 16 -12.40 -8.78 -9.46
C LEU A 16 -10.90 -8.56 -9.71
N LEU A 17 -10.49 -7.32 -9.99
CA LEU A 17 -9.08 -6.95 -10.16
C LEU A 17 -8.30 -6.94 -8.84
N GLN A 18 -8.94 -6.56 -7.73
CA GLN A 18 -8.30 -6.67 -6.40
C GLN A 18 -8.10 -8.13 -5.98
N GLU A 19 -9.01 -9.03 -6.36
CA GLU A 19 -8.88 -10.46 -6.09
C GLU A 19 -7.74 -11.09 -6.91
N ASP A 20 -7.72 -10.81 -8.22
CA ASP A 20 -6.75 -11.37 -9.15
C ASP A 20 -6.66 -10.50 -10.42
N ALA A 21 -5.62 -9.67 -10.47
CA ALA A 21 -5.34 -8.81 -11.62
C ALA A 21 -4.72 -9.56 -12.82
N SER A 22 -4.37 -10.84 -12.67
CA SER A 22 -3.80 -11.66 -13.77
C SER A 22 -4.87 -12.22 -14.73
N ARG A 23 -6.16 -12.07 -14.40
CA ARG A 23 -7.27 -12.53 -15.24
C ARG A 23 -7.23 -11.92 -16.63
N THR A 24 -7.45 -12.74 -17.65
CA THR A 24 -7.59 -12.23 -19.02
C THR A 24 -8.81 -11.33 -19.14
N ASN A 25 -8.81 -10.40 -20.10
CA ASN A 25 -9.97 -9.54 -20.34
C ASN A 25 -11.25 -10.35 -20.60
N GLN A 26 -11.13 -11.53 -21.24
CA GLN A 26 -12.27 -12.40 -21.55
C GLN A 26 -12.87 -13.01 -20.28
N ALA A 27 -12.01 -13.52 -19.37
CA ALA A 27 -12.43 -14.06 -18.08
C ALA A 27 -13.03 -12.97 -17.18
N LEU A 28 -12.42 -11.79 -17.14
CA LEU A 28 -12.90 -10.64 -16.38
C LEU A 28 -14.26 -10.16 -16.88
N ALA A 29 -14.45 -10.08 -18.22
CA ALA A 29 -15.71 -9.69 -18.84
C ALA A 29 -16.84 -10.67 -18.49
N ALA A 30 -16.57 -11.97 -18.55
CA ALA A 30 -17.54 -13.01 -18.19
C ALA A 30 -17.97 -12.88 -16.72
N LEU A 31 -17.03 -12.74 -15.79
CA LEU A 31 -17.29 -12.58 -14.34
C LEU A 31 -18.03 -11.28 -14.01
N ALA A 32 -17.76 -10.21 -14.76
CA ALA A 32 -18.41 -8.92 -14.57
C ALA A 32 -19.77 -8.80 -15.32
N HIS A 33 -20.17 -9.84 -16.08
CA HIS A 33 -21.36 -9.85 -16.96
C HIS A 33 -21.33 -8.71 -18.00
N LEU A 34 -20.17 -8.53 -18.65
CA LEU A 34 -19.94 -7.53 -19.69
C LEU A 34 -19.48 -8.17 -21.00
N SER A 35 -19.63 -7.44 -22.11
CA SER A 35 -18.94 -7.83 -23.34
C SER A 35 -17.44 -7.54 -23.24
N PRO A 36 -16.54 -8.36 -23.85
CA PRO A 36 -15.10 -8.13 -23.79
C PRO A 36 -14.65 -6.73 -24.24
N PRO A 37 -15.20 -6.12 -25.31
CA PRO A 37 -14.86 -4.74 -25.68
C PRO A 37 -15.26 -3.72 -24.62
N THR A 38 -16.42 -3.90 -23.97
CA THR A 38 -16.90 -3.03 -22.91
C THR A 38 -16.01 -3.14 -21.66
N CYS A 39 -15.66 -4.36 -21.28
CA CYS A 39 -14.75 -4.64 -20.19
C CYS A 39 -13.40 -3.94 -20.41
N LEU A 40 -12.77 -4.16 -21.57
CA LEU A 40 -11.48 -3.57 -21.91
C LEU A 40 -11.51 -2.03 -21.82
N ARG A 41 -12.53 -1.39 -22.40
CA ARG A 41 -12.68 0.07 -22.37
C ARG A 41 -12.84 0.61 -20.94
N ARG A 42 -13.63 -0.09 -20.09
CA ARG A 42 -13.83 0.29 -18.68
C ARG A 42 -12.57 0.15 -17.85
N VAL A 43 -11.90 -0.99 -17.94
CA VAL A 43 -10.63 -1.22 -17.22
C VAL A 43 -9.57 -0.19 -17.62
N LYS A 44 -9.44 0.10 -18.93
CA LYS A 44 -8.55 1.16 -19.42
C LYS A 44 -8.88 2.51 -18.79
N ARG A 45 -10.16 2.91 -18.76
CA ARG A 45 -10.61 4.16 -18.14
C ARG A 45 -10.30 4.21 -16.64
N LEU A 46 -10.51 3.11 -15.91
CA LEU A 46 -10.22 3.02 -14.46
C LEU A 46 -8.71 3.17 -14.18
N ARG A 47 -7.85 2.62 -15.04
CA ARG A 47 -6.38 2.83 -14.96
C ARG A 47 -6.00 4.27 -15.27
N GLU A 48 -6.50 4.82 -16.37
CA GLU A 48 -6.20 6.20 -16.79
C GLU A 48 -6.70 7.26 -15.81
N SER A 49 -7.75 6.95 -15.06
CA SER A 49 -8.26 7.84 -13.99
C SER A 49 -7.45 7.84 -12.71
N GLY A 50 -6.50 6.90 -12.55
CA GLY A 50 -5.72 6.75 -11.33
C GLY A 50 -6.44 6.00 -10.19
N LEU A 51 -7.68 5.50 -10.39
CA LEU A 51 -8.35 4.63 -9.41
C LEU A 51 -7.60 3.31 -9.20
N ILE A 52 -6.97 2.80 -10.24
CA ILE A 52 -6.01 1.71 -10.14
C ILE A 52 -4.63 2.35 -10.18
N GLU A 53 -3.99 2.45 -9.02
CA GLU A 53 -2.67 3.07 -8.88
C GLU A 53 -1.60 2.26 -9.62
N ARG A 54 -1.59 0.95 -9.39
CA ARG A 54 -0.66 -0.01 -10.01
C ARG A 54 -1.13 -1.44 -9.79
N GLU A 55 -0.59 -2.36 -10.59
CA GLU A 55 -0.77 -3.80 -10.41
C GLU A 55 0.58 -4.43 -10.01
N VAL A 56 0.57 -5.28 -8.99
CA VAL A 56 1.79 -5.90 -8.43
C VAL A 56 1.55 -7.38 -8.14
N ALA A 57 2.60 -8.19 -8.25
CA ALA A 57 2.60 -9.55 -7.74
C ALA A 57 2.93 -9.52 -6.24
N LEU A 58 2.11 -10.17 -5.42
CA LEU A 58 2.41 -10.38 -4.01
C LEU A 58 3.25 -11.64 -3.85
N LEU A 59 4.45 -11.47 -3.28
CA LEU A 59 5.37 -12.58 -3.05
C LEU A 59 5.09 -13.22 -1.68
N HIS A 60 5.26 -14.55 -1.61
CA HIS A 60 5.15 -15.28 -0.35
C HIS A 60 6.46 -15.15 0.44
N PRO A 61 6.49 -14.42 1.58
CA PRO A 61 7.74 -14.08 2.25
C PRO A 61 8.50 -15.31 2.75
N ASP A 62 7.81 -16.31 3.33
CA ASP A 62 8.47 -17.52 3.84
C ASP A 62 9.07 -18.38 2.72
N ARG A 63 8.43 -18.43 1.55
CA ARG A 63 9.01 -19.12 0.38
C ARG A 63 10.17 -18.34 -0.21
N LEU A 64 10.07 -17.01 -0.26
CA LEU A 64 11.17 -16.17 -0.72
C LEU A 64 12.37 -16.28 0.23
N ALA A 65 12.13 -16.37 1.54
CA ALA A 65 13.16 -16.50 2.56
C ALA A 65 14.09 -17.73 2.36
N THR A 66 13.62 -18.79 1.72
CA THR A 66 14.46 -19.94 1.37
C THR A 66 15.54 -19.61 0.34
N LEU A 67 15.34 -18.54 -0.45
CA LEU A 67 16.25 -18.08 -1.50
C LEU A 67 17.13 -16.90 -1.04
N THR A 68 16.57 -16.00 -0.25
CA THR A 68 17.20 -14.71 0.10
C THR A 68 17.53 -14.57 1.59
N GLY A 69 17.18 -15.57 2.40
CA GLY A 69 17.18 -15.44 3.86
C GLY A 69 15.90 -14.77 4.39
N HIS A 70 15.69 -14.89 5.71
CA HIS A 70 14.54 -14.26 6.36
C HIS A 70 14.73 -12.75 6.43
N GLY A 71 13.80 -12.01 5.85
CA GLY A 71 13.72 -10.57 6.02
C GLY A 71 13.20 -10.17 7.40
N LEU A 72 13.47 -8.93 7.79
CA LEU A 72 13.05 -8.32 9.03
C LEU A 72 11.97 -7.27 8.74
N THR A 73 10.78 -7.45 9.27
CA THR A 73 9.72 -6.43 9.21
C THR A 73 9.62 -5.70 10.53
N ALA A 74 9.68 -4.37 10.49
CA ALA A 74 9.49 -3.51 11.66
C ALA A 74 8.30 -2.57 11.46
N LEU A 75 7.49 -2.41 12.52
CA LEU A 75 6.53 -1.31 12.66
C LEU A 75 7.25 -0.23 13.47
N VAL A 76 7.40 0.96 12.89
CA VAL A 76 8.19 2.04 13.48
C VAL A 76 7.32 3.24 13.76
N GLU A 77 7.18 3.60 15.02
CA GLU A 77 6.57 4.83 15.48
C GLU A 77 7.61 5.93 15.53
N VAL A 78 7.31 7.08 14.92
CA VAL A 78 8.19 8.25 14.93
C VAL A 78 7.43 9.45 15.48
N THR A 79 8.04 10.16 16.44
CA THR A 79 7.55 11.41 16.96
C THR A 79 8.56 12.51 16.67
N LEU A 80 8.09 13.61 16.11
CA LEU A 80 8.89 14.79 15.81
C LEU A 80 8.89 15.78 16.99
N GLU A 81 9.95 16.57 17.09
CA GLU A 81 10.03 17.68 18.04
C GLU A 81 9.14 18.84 17.59
N ARG A 82 9.18 19.16 16.29
CA ARG A 82 8.36 20.21 15.68
C ARG A 82 7.36 19.56 14.74
N GLN A 83 6.06 19.82 14.99
CA GLN A 83 4.93 19.19 14.31
C GLN A 83 4.18 20.13 13.35
N GLY A 84 4.81 21.25 12.93
CA GLY A 84 4.26 22.09 11.87
C GLY A 84 4.16 21.33 10.54
N ALA A 85 3.20 21.70 9.68
CA ALA A 85 2.94 21.02 8.41
C ALA A 85 4.21 20.84 7.56
N GLU A 86 5.05 21.87 7.51
CA GLU A 86 6.33 21.88 6.81
C GLU A 86 7.31 20.80 7.29
N HIS A 87 7.33 20.53 8.61
CA HIS A 87 8.19 19.54 9.22
C HIS A 87 7.67 18.12 8.97
N LEU A 88 6.35 17.94 9.05
CA LEU A 88 5.71 16.67 8.71
C LEU A 88 5.91 16.33 7.25
N ASP A 89 5.69 17.26 6.34
CA ASP A 89 5.92 17.08 4.91
C ASP A 89 7.40 16.84 4.56
N ALA A 90 8.33 17.48 5.29
CA ALA A 90 9.76 17.25 5.10
C ALA A 90 10.16 15.81 5.51
N PHE A 91 9.61 15.29 6.61
CA PHE A 91 9.82 13.92 7.02
C PHE A 91 9.30 12.93 5.98
N GLU A 92 8.06 13.10 5.50
CA GLU A 92 7.47 12.25 4.45
C GLU A 92 8.32 12.23 3.18
N ARG A 93 8.73 13.39 2.67
CA ARG A 93 9.60 13.48 1.48
C ARG A 93 10.93 12.75 1.63
N ARG A 94 11.44 12.62 2.86
CA ARG A 94 12.69 11.90 3.15
C ARG A 94 12.48 10.40 3.20
N VAL A 95 11.41 9.92 3.83
CA VAL A 95 11.21 8.48 4.08
C VAL A 95 10.51 7.76 2.93
N ALA A 96 9.57 8.42 2.24
CA ALA A 96 8.76 7.79 1.20
C ALA A 96 9.55 7.25 -0.02
N PRO A 97 10.68 7.85 -0.44
CA PRO A 97 11.45 7.31 -1.55
C PRO A 97 12.29 6.07 -1.20
N ASP A 98 12.45 5.74 0.08
CA ASP A 98 13.28 4.63 0.51
C ASP A 98 12.61 3.29 0.23
N ALA A 99 13.28 2.41 -0.53
CA ALA A 99 12.71 1.13 -0.95
C ALA A 99 12.39 0.17 0.23
N ALA A 100 13.07 0.33 1.38
CA ALA A 100 12.79 -0.44 2.57
C ALA A 100 11.55 0.05 3.34
N VAL A 101 11.09 1.28 3.09
CA VAL A 101 9.85 1.82 3.66
C VAL A 101 8.70 1.38 2.77
N GLN A 102 7.96 0.38 3.22
CA GLN A 102 6.82 -0.16 2.46
C GLN A 102 5.55 0.66 2.65
N GLN A 103 5.37 1.24 3.85
CA GLN A 103 4.20 2.06 4.18
C GLN A 103 4.63 3.19 5.12
N CYS A 104 4.02 4.36 4.96
CA CYS A 104 4.20 5.50 5.85
C CYS A 104 2.85 6.18 6.06
N TYR A 105 2.40 6.23 7.30
CA TYR A 105 1.14 6.85 7.69
C TYR A 105 1.41 8.00 8.65
N ARG A 106 0.86 9.19 8.34
CA ARG A 106 0.70 10.26 9.33
C ARG A 106 -0.51 9.90 10.19
N VAL A 107 -0.35 9.88 11.51
CA VAL A 107 -1.39 9.40 12.44
C VAL A 107 -1.69 10.41 13.54
N SER A 108 -2.85 10.25 14.18
CA SER A 108 -3.29 11.04 15.34
C SER A 108 -4.44 10.31 16.04
N PRO A 109 -4.52 10.25 17.38
CA PRO A 109 -3.50 10.69 18.34
C PRO A 109 -2.36 9.70 18.49
N GLY A 110 -1.24 10.11 19.05
CA GLY A 110 -0.10 9.24 19.36
C GLY A 110 1.21 9.75 18.76
N PRO A 111 2.01 8.90 18.09
CA PRO A 111 3.17 9.33 17.32
C PRO A 111 2.72 10.18 16.12
N ASP A 112 3.64 10.90 15.47
CA ASP A 112 3.31 11.63 14.25
C ASP A 112 3.23 10.71 13.04
N PHE A 113 4.06 9.65 13.03
CA PHE A 113 4.11 8.68 11.94
C PHE A 113 4.18 7.24 12.44
N VAL A 114 3.55 6.35 11.67
CA VAL A 114 3.74 4.89 11.75
C VAL A 114 4.20 4.41 10.39
N LEU A 115 5.35 3.73 10.37
CA LEU A 115 5.93 3.16 9.16
C LEU A 115 5.95 1.64 9.24
N VAL A 116 5.79 0.99 8.10
CA VAL A 116 6.13 -0.43 7.92
C VAL A 116 7.41 -0.48 7.10
N VAL A 117 8.45 -1.03 7.71
CA VAL A 117 9.79 -1.13 7.13
C VAL A 117 10.16 -2.60 6.95
N HIS A 118 10.75 -2.94 5.80
CA HIS A 118 11.26 -4.28 5.55
C HIS A 118 12.73 -4.22 5.14
N THR A 119 13.57 -4.95 5.87
CA THR A 119 15.01 -5.05 5.62
C THR A 119 15.46 -6.51 5.59
N THR A 120 16.66 -6.79 5.14
CA THR A 120 17.20 -8.15 5.08
C THR A 120 17.51 -8.72 6.47
N ASP A 121 17.96 -7.85 7.39
CA ASP A 121 18.42 -8.25 8.71
C ASP A 121 18.45 -7.06 9.68
N MET A 122 18.88 -7.29 10.92
CA MET A 122 19.02 -6.25 11.94
C MET A 122 20.11 -5.21 11.61
N PRO A 123 21.31 -5.56 11.14
CA PRO A 123 22.29 -4.57 10.68
C PRO A 123 21.75 -3.62 9.62
N ALA A 124 21.02 -4.13 8.62
CA ALA A 124 20.37 -3.31 7.59
C ALA A 124 19.31 -2.37 8.18
N TYR A 125 18.52 -2.85 9.16
CA TYR A 125 17.57 -2.01 9.90
C TYR A 125 18.27 -0.89 10.66
N LEU A 126 19.35 -1.18 11.38
CA LEU A 126 20.10 -0.18 12.15
C LEU A 126 20.70 0.90 11.22
N ALA A 127 21.25 0.51 10.07
CA ALA A 127 21.75 1.44 9.06
C ALA A 127 20.63 2.35 8.51
N LEU A 128 19.46 1.78 8.25
CA LEU A 128 18.27 2.53 7.81
C LEU A 128 17.83 3.50 8.93
N ALA A 129 17.69 3.04 10.15
CA ALA A 129 17.25 3.86 11.29
C ALA A 129 18.22 5.03 11.54
N GLN A 130 19.52 4.81 11.43
CA GLN A 130 20.52 5.87 11.51
C GLN A 130 20.32 6.93 10.43
N ARG A 131 20.09 6.50 9.19
CA ARG A 131 19.97 7.40 8.03
C ARG A 131 18.64 8.16 8.02
N LEU A 132 17.52 7.50 8.30
CA LEU A 132 16.19 8.09 8.16
C LEU A 132 15.67 8.77 9.43
N PHE A 133 16.10 8.29 10.60
CA PHE A 133 15.52 8.74 11.88
C PHE A 133 16.55 9.45 12.75
N THR A 134 17.65 8.77 13.13
CA THR A 134 18.59 9.30 14.12
C THR A 134 19.40 10.49 13.61
N ALA A 135 19.66 10.56 12.31
CA ALA A 135 20.39 11.68 11.70
C ALA A 135 19.55 12.96 11.60
N ASP A 136 18.25 12.89 11.81
CA ASP A 136 17.36 14.05 11.77
C ASP A 136 17.18 14.67 13.16
N ALA A 137 17.65 15.89 13.32
CA ALA A 137 17.52 16.64 14.57
C ALA A 137 16.06 16.94 14.99
N ASN A 138 15.09 16.82 14.06
CA ASN A 138 13.67 16.98 14.36
C ASN A 138 12.99 15.69 14.81
N VAL A 139 13.66 14.54 14.74
CA VAL A 139 13.13 13.28 15.29
C VAL A 139 13.41 13.23 16.78
N ARG A 140 12.36 13.35 17.59
CA ARG A 140 12.43 13.30 19.04
C ARG A 140 12.47 11.89 19.60
N ASN A 141 11.67 10.99 19.04
CA ASN A 141 11.55 9.63 19.53
C ASN A 141 11.22 8.65 18.41
N VAL A 142 11.80 7.46 18.51
CA VAL A 142 11.55 6.33 17.61
C VAL A 142 11.33 5.08 18.44
N LYS A 143 10.23 4.36 18.18
CA LYS A 143 9.97 3.04 18.74
C LYS A 143 9.82 2.05 17.60
N ALA A 144 10.53 0.94 17.65
CA ALA A 144 10.45 -0.11 16.65
C ALA A 144 9.93 -1.41 17.28
N PHE A 145 8.95 -2.00 16.63
CA PHE A 145 8.37 -3.30 16.97
C PHE A 145 8.67 -4.27 15.85
N PHE A 146 9.45 -5.31 16.14
CA PHE A 146 9.81 -6.29 15.13
C PHE A 146 8.75 -7.38 15.05
N SER A 147 8.24 -7.60 13.83
CA SER A 147 7.23 -8.62 13.59
C SER A 147 7.82 -10.02 13.76
N VAL A 148 7.27 -10.78 14.68
CA VAL A 148 7.63 -12.19 14.88
C VAL A 148 6.78 -13.13 14.03
N LYS A 149 5.59 -12.68 13.60
CA LYS A 149 4.67 -13.43 12.75
C LYS A 149 3.68 -12.50 12.07
N ARG A 150 3.53 -12.64 10.77
CA ARG A 150 2.46 -11.98 10.01
C ARG A 150 1.26 -12.91 9.92
N ALA A 151 0.23 -12.66 10.74
CA ALA A 151 -0.97 -13.50 10.77
C ALA A 151 -1.89 -13.26 9.55
N LYS A 152 -1.97 -12.01 9.07
CA LYS A 152 -2.77 -11.63 7.88
C LYS A 152 -2.07 -10.50 7.12
N PHE A 153 -2.16 -10.54 5.81
CA PHE A 153 -1.86 -9.43 4.92
C PHE A 153 -2.88 -9.46 3.77
N ASP A 154 -3.72 -8.47 3.72
CA ASP A 154 -4.74 -8.33 2.70
C ASP A 154 -4.78 -6.86 2.25
N PRO A 155 -4.29 -6.54 1.05
CA PRO A 155 -4.25 -5.18 0.55
C PRO A 155 -5.57 -4.73 -0.09
N GLN A 156 -6.60 -5.58 -0.12
CA GLN A 156 -7.88 -5.25 -0.74
C GLN A 156 -8.60 -4.15 0.06
N LEU A 157 -9.06 -3.13 -0.64
CA LEU A 157 -9.92 -2.10 -0.05
C LEU A 157 -11.39 -2.55 -0.09
N PRO A 158 -12.16 -2.37 0.99
CA PRO A 158 -13.59 -2.64 0.98
C PRO A 158 -14.29 -1.68 0.01
N LEU A 159 -14.97 -2.23 -0.98
CA LEU A 159 -15.79 -1.47 -1.92
C LEU A 159 -17.28 -1.60 -1.57
N PRO A 160 -18.11 -0.56 -1.82
CA PRO A 160 -19.54 -0.63 -1.60
C PRO A 160 -20.14 -1.83 -2.33
N LEU A 161 -21.08 -2.53 -1.71
CA LEU A 161 -21.82 -3.59 -2.42
C LEU A 161 -22.66 -2.95 -3.54
N PRO A 162 -22.84 -3.63 -4.69
CA PRO A 162 -23.78 -3.17 -5.70
C PRO A 162 -25.15 -2.96 -5.05
N ASN A 163 -25.80 -1.87 -5.40
CA ASN A 163 -27.17 -1.65 -4.93
C ASN A 163 -28.07 -2.72 -5.54
N PRO A 164 -28.72 -3.62 -4.76
CA PRO A 164 -29.59 -4.65 -5.30
C PRO A 164 -30.87 -4.05 -5.95
N ALA A 165 -31.10 -2.75 -5.81
CA ALA A 165 -32.27 -2.05 -6.33
C ALA A 165 -31.97 -1.16 -7.57
N ALA A 166 -30.78 -1.22 -8.15
CA ALA A 166 -30.52 -0.55 -9.43
C ALA A 166 -30.99 -1.45 -10.58
N PRO A 167 -31.92 -0.98 -11.44
CA PRO A 167 -32.44 -1.74 -12.56
C PRO A 167 -31.41 -2.07 -13.63
#